data_c75a8f5cba9f523e48e1da3ef12dbc7a
#
_entry.id   c75a8f5cba9f523e48e1da3ef12dbc7a
#
_cell.length_a   1.000
_cell.length_b   1.000
_cell.length_c   1.000
_cell.angle_alpha   90.00
_cell.angle_beta   90.00
_cell.angle_gamma   90.00
#
_symmetry.space_group_name_H-M   'P 1'
#
loop_
_entity.id
_entity.type
_entity.pdbx_description
1 polymer ?
#
loop_
_entity_poly.entity_id
_entity_poly.type
_entity_poly.pdbx_seq_one_letter_code
_entity_poly.pdbx_strand_id
1 'polypeptide(L)'
;MGGNGIMKHRLLILGTLGEFEQLVQKAREKGYYTIVCDGYPDGPARKFADEAFQIPVTDTERIACLCREKEIDGIITSFSDLLLECMVKIADRAGIPCYLKPEQLPWYRDKSATRALLTELGLPTPGFRKIPIAYFKDRSKRTQLKELLEGLRYPVVSKPLDKYGSRGIYISEDLEELINGAEK
;
A
#
# COMPACT_ATOMS: atom_id res chain seq x y z
N MET A 1 29.36 17.65 -35.31
CA MET A 1 29.64 17.26 -33.91
C MET A 1 28.33 16.72 -33.35
N GLY A 2 28.14 15.41 -33.45
CA GLY A 2 26.92 14.75 -32.93
C GLY A 2 27.06 14.57 -31.43
N GLY A 3 26.31 15.34 -30.66
CA GLY A 3 26.17 15.10 -29.23
C GLY A 3 25.46 13.76 -29.04
N ASN A 4 26.17 12.77 -28.51
CA ASN A 4 25.56 11.57 -27.91
C ASN A 4 24.71 12.05 -26.73
N GLY A 5 23.45 12.40 -26.99
CA GLY A 5 22.47 12.61 -25.95
C GLY A 5 22.28 11.28 -25.26
N ILE A 6 22.84 11.12 -24.05
CA ILE A 6 22.55 9.99 -23.18
C ILE A 6 21.04 9.99 -23.02
N MET A 7 20.34 8.99 -23.59
CA MET A 7 18.90 8.83 -23.38
C MET A 7 18.67 8.68 -21.87
N LYS A 8 17.98 9.64 -21.30
CA LYS A 8 17.63 9.58 -19.88
C LYS A 8 16.57 8.49 -19.69
N HIS A 9 16.77 7.61 -18.73
CA HIS A 9 15.73 6.69 -18.31
C HIS A 9 14.47 7.44 -17.86
N ARG A 10 13.33 6.98 -18.31
CA ARG A 10 12.01 7.60 -18.07
C ARG A 10 11.33 6.92 -16.88
N LEU A 11 11.10 7.69 -15.82
CA LEU A 11 10.53 7.21 -14.57
C LEU A 11 9.12 7.77 -14.38
N LEU A 12 8.14 6.89 -14.28
CA LEU A 12 6.79 7.26 -13.86
C LEU A 12 6.71 7.27 -12.32
N ILE A 13 6.23 8.37 -11.78
CA ILE A 13 5.94 8.53 -10.36
C ILE A 13 4.42 8.65 -10.19
N LEU A 14 3.79 7.70 -9.49
CA LEU A 14 2.38 7.75 -9.15
C LEU A 14 2.17 8.55 -7.89
N GLY A 15 1.41 9.64 -8.01
CA GLY A 15 1.13 10.58 -6.94
C GLY A 15 1.72 11.96 -7.23
N THR A 16 1.00 12.99 -6.81
CA THR A 16 1.39 14.39 -7.07
C THR A 16 1.24 15.30 -5.86
N LEU A 17 0.82 14.78 -4.70
CA LEU A 17 0.71 15.54 -3.46
C LEU A 17 2.08 16.00 -2.94
N GLY A 18 2.10 16.82 -1.90
CA GLY A 18 3.32 17.43 -1.38
C GLY A 18 4.43 16.45 -1.00
N GLU A 19 4.05 15.27 -0.51
CA GLU A 19 4.98 14.19 -0.15
C GLU A 19 5.82 13.68 -1.34
N PHE A 20 5.32 13.88 -2.57
CA PHE A 20 6.02 13.45 -3.80
C PHE A 20 6.99 14.49 -4.35
N GLU A 21 6.97 15.74 -3.87
CA GLU A 21 7.87 16.79 -4.38
C GLU A 21 9.34 16.38 -4.27
N GLN A 22 9.74 15.90 -3.09
CA GLN A 22 11.12 15.47 -2.85
C GLN A 22 11.49 14.23 -3.68
N LEU A 23 10.55 13.31 -3.89
CA LEU A 23 10.78 12.12 -4.70
C LEU A 23 11.07 12.49 -6.16
N VAL A 24 10.26 13.42 -6.73
CA VAL A 24 10.46 13.92 -8.10
C VAL A 24 11.79 14.64 -8.23
N GLN A 25 12.10 15.56 -7.30
CA GLN A 25 13.37 16.29 -7.32
C GLN A 25 14.56 15.35 -7.23
N LYS A 26 14.49 14.35 -6.34
CA LYS A 26 15.57 13.37 -6.17
C LYS A 26 15.77 12.48 -7.41
N ALA A 27 14.68 12.10 -8.09
CA ALA A 27 14.76 11.37 -9.33
C ALA A 27 15.45 12.21 -10.43
N ARG A 28 15.12 13.50 -10.54
CA ARG A 28 15.77 14.43 -11.49
C ARG A 28 17.25 14.64 -11.18
N GLU A 29 17.62 14.80 -9.90
CA GLU A 29 19.04 14.90 -9.49
C GLU A 29 19.85 13.66 -9.91
N LYS A 30 19.20 12.49 -9.93
CA LYS A 30 19.79 11.23 -10.40
C LYS A 30 19.82 11.09 -11.94
N GLY A 31 19.31 12.07 -12.66
CA GLY A 31 19.34 12.11 -14.13
C GLY A 31 18.15 11.45 -14.81
N TYR A 32 17.11 11.03 -14.09
CA TYR A 32 15.90 10.51 -14.72
C TYR A 32 15.08 11.60 -15.40
N TYR A 33 14.43 11.24 -16.50
CA TYR A 33 13.31 12.01 -17.05
C TYR A 33 12.05 11.63 -16.28
N THR A 34 11.47 12.57 -15.56
CA THR A 34 10.40 12.32 -14.59
C THR A 34 9.03 12.62 -15.16
N ILE A 35 8.14 11.66 -15.02
CA ILE A 35 6.72 11.78 -15.40
C ILE A 35 5.89 11.53 -14.16
N VAL A 36 4.97 12.44 -13.82
CA VAL A 36 4.04 12.23 -12.70
C VAL A 36 2.62 11.99 -13.21
N CYS A 37 1.87 11.14 -12.52
CA CYS A 37 0.49 10.84 -12.85
C CYS A 37 -0.37 10.75 -11.57
N ASP A 38 -1.50 11.46 -11.57
CA ASP A 38 -2.48 11.46 -10.48
C ASP A 38 -3.81 12.02 -10.98
N GLY A 39 -4.91 11.70 -10.30
CA GLY A 39 -6.22 12.27 -10.54
C GLY A 39 -6.36 13.74 -10.12
N TYR A 40 -5.50 14.23 -9.23
CA TYR A 40 -5.53 15.61 -8.76
C TYR A 40 -4.97 16.56 -9.83
N PRO A 41 -5.74 17.61 -10.23
CA PRO A 41 -5.27 18.57 -11.25
C PRO A 41 -4.11 19.43 -10.75
N ASP A 42 -4.12 19.80 -9.46
CA ASP A 42 -3.24 20.82 -8.87
C ASP A 42 -2.21 20.22 -7.88
N GLY A 43 -1.87 18.94 -8.03
CA GLY A 43 -0.90 18.28 -7.17
C GLY A 43 0.46 18.99 -7.22
N PRO A 44 1.03 19.43 -6.09
CA PRO A 44 2.19 20.33 -6.05
C PRO A 44 3.47 19.71 -6.66
N ALA A 45 3.62 18.38 -6.67
CA ALA A 45 4.77 17.73 -7.29
C ALA A 45 4.81 17.86 -8.82
N ARG A 46 3.67 18.18 -9.47
CA ARG A 46 3.58 18.34 -10.94
C ARG A 46 4.55 19.40 -11.49
N LYS A 47 4.76 20.49 -10.75
CA LYS A 47 5.64 21.60 -11.17
C LYS A 47 7.13 21.23 -11.19
N PHE A 48 7.52 20.14 -10.54
CA PHE A 48 8.91 19.68 -10.49
C PHE A 48 9.21 18.57 -11.51
N ALA A 49 8.19 17.95 -12.10
CA ALA A 49 8.35 16.89 -13.09
C ALA A 49 8.59 17.46 -14.50
N ASP A 50 9.18 16.66 -15.37
CA ASP A 50 9.36 17.00 -16.78
C ASP A 50 8.03 16.92 -17.55
N GLU A 51 7.17 15.96 -17.22
CA GLU A 51 5.79 15.84 -17.72
C GLU A 51 4.82 15.49 -16.58
N ALA A 52 3.55 15.88 -16.72
CA ALA A 52 2.50 15.59 -15.72
C ALA A 52 1.17 15.25 -16.40
N PHE A 53 0.59 14.12 -16.03
CA PHE A 53 -0.68 13.63 -16.57
C PHE A 53 -1.76 13.60 -15.49
N GLN A 54 -2.96 14.02 -15.87
CA GLN A 54 -4.14 13.93 -15.00
C GLN A 54 -4.94 12.70 -15.37
N ILE A 55 -4.65 11.57 -14.71
CA ILE A 55 -5.37 10.31 -14.86
C ILE A 55 -5.57 9.75 -13.45
N PRO A 56 -6.80 9.39 -13.06
CA PRO A 56 -7.03 8.74 -11.78
C PRO A 56 -6.14 7.51 -11.62
N VAL A 57 -5.45 7.38 -10.50
CA VAL A 57 -4.49 6.28 -10.26
C VAL A 57 -5.14 4.90 -10.33
N THR A 58 -6.45 4.83 -10.10
CA THR A 58 -7.26 3.61 -10.22
C THR A 58 -7.54 3.20 -11.67
N ASP A 59 -7.37 4.11 -12.65
CA ASP A 59 -7.45 3.80 -14.07
C ASP A 59 -6.12 3.19 -14.56
N THR A 60 -5.83 2.01 -14.03
CA THR A 60 -4.55 1.33 -14.24
C THR A 60 -4.31 0.93 -15.70
N GLU A 61 -5.40 0.72 -16.47
CA GLU A 61 -5.30 0.38 -17.89
C GLU A 61 -4.81 1.57 -18.71
N ARG A 62 -5.43 2.73 -18.51
CA ARG A 62 -5.04 3.97 -19.20
C ARG A 62 -3.62 4.38 -18.86
N ILE A 63 -3.20 4.21 -17.59
CA ILE A 63 -1.83 4.51 -17.18
C ILE A 63 -0.84 3.50 -17.78
N ALA A 64 -1.21 2.22 -17.89
CA ALA A 64 -0.37 1.23 -18.58
C ALA A 64 -0.20 1.55 -20.09
N CYS A 65 -1.25 2.05 -20.76
CA CYS A 65 -1.13 2.58 -22.12
C CYS A 65 -0.16 3.76 -22.19
N LEU A 66 -0.29 4.73 -21.26
CA LEU A 66 0.63 5.85 -21.14
C LEU A 66 2.08 5.38 -20.96
N CYS A 67 2.32 4.35 -20.14
CA CYS A 67 3.65 3.76 -19.95
C CYS A 67 4.26 3.28 -21.26
N ARG A 68 3.49 2.60 -22.09
CA ARG A 68 3.94 2.13 -23.42
C ARG A 68 4.17 3.28 -24.39
N GLU A 69 3.24 4.24 -24.47
CA GLU A 69 3.33 5.42 -25.34
C GLU A 69 4.55 6.32 -25.02
N LYS A 70 4.84 6.43 -23.72
CA LYS A 70 5.94 7.27 -23.22
C LYS A 70 7.25 6.51 -23.02
N GLU A 71 7.29 5.23 -23.39
CA GLU A 71 8.50 4.38 -23.25
C GLU A 71 9.07 4.44 -21.83
N ILE A 72 8.21 4.22 -20.82
CA ILE A 72 8.59 4.26 -19.41
C ILE A 72 9.48 3.07 -19.07
N ASP A 73 10.66 3.34 -18.49
CA ASP A 73 11.62 2.31 -18.07
C ASP A 73 11.34 1.75 -16.67
N GLY A 74 10.63 2.49 -15.85
CA GLY A 74 10.31 2.07 -14.49
C GLY A 74 9.21 2.92 -13.83
N ILE A 75 8.62 2.38 -12.79
CA ILE A 75 7.54 3.03 -12.05
C ILE A 75 7.83 2.99 -10.55
N ILE A 76 7.48 4.07 -9.85
CA ILE A 76 7.63 4.17 -8.39
C ILE A 76 6.48 4.94 -7.78
N THR A 77 6.19 4.64 -6.53
CA THR A 77 5.30 5.42 -5.67
C THR A 77 5.76 5.34 -4.21
N SER A 78 5.08 6.07 -3.32
CA SER A 78 5.34 6.09 -1.88
C SER A 78 4.07 6.40 -1.09
N PHE A 79 4.12 6.24 0.23
CA PHE A 79 3.16 6.70 1.25
C PHE A 79 1.74 6.08 1.23
N SER A 80 1.31 5.38 0.19
CA SER A 80 -0.08 4.92 0.07
C SER A 80 -0.19 3.48 -0.42
N ASP A 81 -0.91 2.65 0.34
CA ASP A 81 -1.20 1.27 -0.05
C ASP A 81 -2.00 1.19 -1.36
N LEU A 82 -2.91 2.14 -1.61
CA LEU A 82 -3.67 2.21 -2.86
C LEU A 82 -2.75 2.47 -4.05
N LEU A 83 -1.84 3.44 -3.92
CA LEU A 83 -0.88 3.76 -4.98
C LEU A 83 0.06 2.58 -5.23
N LEU A 84 0.50 1.88 -4.19
CA LEU A 84 1.32 0.69 -4.30
C LEU A 84 0.62 -0.42 -5.09
N GLU A 85 -0.65 -0.69 -4.75
CA GLU A 85 -1.45 -1.68 -5.47
C GLU A 85 -1.65 -1.31 -6.95
N CYS A 86 -1.98 -0.04 -7.22
CA CYS A 86 -2.13 0.46 -8.58
C CYS A 86 -0.81 0.38 -9.35
N MET A 87 0.31 0.76 -8.74
CA MET A 87 1.65 0.68 -9.34
C MET A 87 1.98 -0.74 -9.80
N VAL A 88 1.75 -1.73 -8.94
CA VAL A 88 2.02 -3.14 -9.28
C VAL A 88 1.16 -3.59 -10.47
N LYS A 89 -0.15 -3.25 -10.47
CA LYS A 89 -1.06 -3.57 -11.58
C LYS A 89 -0.68 -2.88 -12.89
N ILE A 90 -0.24 -1.63 -12.82
CA ILE A 90 0.22 -0.85 -13.97
C ILE A 90 1.50 -1.47 -14.54
N ALA A 91 2.47 -1.75 -13.69
CA ALA A 91 3.75 -2.34 -14.09
C ALA A 91 3.56 -3.68 -14.79
N ASP A 92 2.73 -4.55 -14.21
CA ASP A 92 2.40 -5.87 -14.78
C ASP A 92 1.74 -5.73 -16.17
N ARG A 93 0.72 -4.85 -16.30
CA ARG A 93 0.05 -4.61 -17.58
C ARG A 93 0.93 -3.95 -18.63
N ALA A 94 1.85 -3.10 -18.23
CA ALA A 94 2.75 -2.40 -19.12
C ALA A 94 4.00 -3.20 -19.49
N GLY A 95 4.29 -4.28 -18.75
CA GLY A 95 5.50 -5.08 -18.92
C GLY A 95 6.78 -4.36 -18.49
N ILE A 96 6.69 -3.43 -17.52
CA ILE A 96 7.83 -2.65 -17.01
C ILE A 96 8.29 -3.17 -15.65
N PRO A 97 9.57 -2.96 -15.29
CA PRO A 97 10.11 -3.38 -14.00
C PRO A 97 9.37 -2.78 -12.81
N CYS A 98 9.09 -3.61 -11.82
CA CYS A 98 8.55 -3.21 -10.53
C CYS A 98 9.24 -4.01 -9.42
N TYR A 99 9.44 -3.39 -8.26
CA TYR A 99 10.08 -4.06 -7.11
C TYR A 99 9.12 -5.00 -6.37
N LEU A 100 7.83 -5.01 -6.73
CA LEU A 100 6.81 -5.94 -6.24
C LEU A 100 6.12 -6.63 -7.41
N LYS A 101 5.64 -7.84 -7.16
CA LYS A 101 4.84 -8.62 -8.09
C LYS A 101 3.39 -8.73 -7.61
N PRO A 102 2.41 -8.96 -8.50
CA PRO A 102 0.99 -9.07 -8.13
C PRO A 102 0.72 -10.10 -7.03
N GLU A 103 1.39 -11.25 -7.06
CA GLU A 103 1.26 -12.32 -6.07
C GLU A 103 1.74 -11.95 -4.66
N GLN A 104 2.54 -10.88 -4.53
CA GLN A 104 3.04 -10.37 -3.24
C GLN A 104 2.07 -9.38 -2.58
N LEU A 105 1.11 -8.81 -3.32
CA LEU A 105 0.17 -7.83 -2.80
C LEU A 105 -0.63 -8.31 -1.56
N PRO A 106 -1.09 -9.56 -1.47
CA PRO A 106 -1.80 -10.04 -0.29
C PRO A 106 -1.01 -9.86 1.00
N TRP A 107 0.33 -10.02 0.97
CA TRP A 107 1.17 -9.87 2.16
C TRP A 107 1.23 -8.42 2.68
N TYR A 108 0.98 -7.44 1.83
CA TYR A 108 0.92 -6.03 2.21
C TYR A 108 -0.49 -5.61 2.64
N ARG A 109 -1.52 -6.24 2.07
CA ARG A 109 -2.92 -5.86 2.26
C ARG A 109 -3.59 -6.59 3.41
N ASP A 110 -3.31 -7.87 3.58
CA ASP A 110 -3.91 -8.71 4.63
C ASP A 110 -2.88 -8.98 5.75
N LYS A 111 -3.14 -8.37 6.90
CA LYS A 111 -2.32 -8.56 8.11
C LYS A 111 -2.24 -10.03 8.55
N SER A 112 -3.27 -10.83 8.24
CA SER A 112 -3.26 -12.27 8.53
C SER A 112 -2.31 -13.01 7.58
N ALA A 113 -2.29 -12.65 6.30
CA ALA A 113 -1.36 -13.23 5.32
C ALA A 113 0.10 -12.89 5.66
N THR A 114 0.37 -11.62 6.04
CA THR A 114 1.70 -11.21 6.53
C THR A 114 2.15 -12.07 7.72
N ARG A 115 1.26 -12.27 8.70
CA ARG A 115 1.61 -13.05 9.89
C ARG A 115 1.80 -14.53 9.59
N ALA A 116 0.98 -15.11 8.72
CA ALA A 116 1.15 -16.48 8.27
C ALA A 116 2.52 -16.67 7.60
N LEU A 117 2.89 -15.77 6.71
CA LEU A 117 4.21 -15.78 6.06
C LEU A 117 5.35 -15.66 7.07
N LEU A 118 5.26 -14.75 8.04
CA LEU A 118 6.29 -14.61 9.08
C LEU A 118 6.43 -15.89 9.92
N THR A 119 5.31 -16.54 10.23
CA THR A 119 5.31 -17.82 10.97
C THR A 119 5.95 -18.93 10.13
N GLU A 120 5.62 -19.03 8.85
CA GLU A 120 6.21 -20.02 7.92
C GLU A 120 7.73 -19.85 7.79
N LEU A 121 8.19 -18.59 7.77
CA LEU A 121 9.62 -18.25 7.72
C LEU A 121 10.34 -18.42 9.08
N GLY A 122 9.66 -18.86 10.13
CA GLY A 122 10.23 -18.99 11.48
C GLY A 122 10.61 -17.66 12.14
N LEU A 123 10.07 -16.54 11.66
CA LEU A 123 10.34 -15.23 12.22
C LEU A 123 9.46 -14.95 13.44
N PRO A 124 9.99 -14.31 14.50
CA PRO A 124 9.21 -13.96 15.67
C PRO A 124 8.00 -13.10 15.31
N THR A 125 6.81 -13.56 15.68
CA THR A 125 5.58 -12.80 15.50
C THR A 125 4.70 -12.94 16.73
N PRO A 126 4.03 -11.86 17.20
CA PRO A 126 3.06 -11.97 18.27
C PRO A 126 1.93 -12.95 17.91
N GLY A 127 1.42 -13.68 18.90
CA GLY A 127 0.22 -14.50 18.73
C GLY A 127 -0.92 -13.65 18.15
N PHE A 128 -1.70 -14.20 17.22
CA PHE A 128 -2.82 -13.47 16.62
C PHE A 128 -4.01 -14.39 16.37
N ARG A 129 -5.18 -13.79 16.30
CA ARG A 129 -6.44 -14.46 15.92
C ARG A 129 -7.22 -13.56 14.97
N LYS A 130 -7.77 -14.16 13.92
CA LYS A 130 -8.74 -13.49 13.03
C LYS A 130 -10.13 -13.85 13.51
N ILE A 131 -10.87 -12.89 14.06
CA ILE A 131 -12.16 -13.13 14.67
C ILE A 131 -13.21 -12.29 13.96
N PRO A 132 -14.29 -12.91 13.43
CA PRO A 132 -15.38 -12.17 12.84
C PRO A 132 -16.07 -11.27 13.87
N ILE A 133 -16.43 -10.04 13.46
CA ILE A 133 -17.06 -9.04 14.34
C ILE A 133 -18.35 -9.54 15.01
N ALA A 134 -19.05 -10.50 14.39
CA ALA A 134 -20.25 -11.11 14.94
C ALA A 134 -20.02 -11.79 16.31
N TYR A 135 -18.80 -12.28 16.60
CA TYR A 135 -18.48 -12.86 17.90
C TYR A 135 -18.41 -11.83 19.03
N PHE A 136 -18.13 -10.59 18.69
CA PHE A 136 -18.10 -9.48 19.64
C PHE A 136 -19.50 -8.92 19.91
N LYS A 137 -20.34 -8.85 18.88
CA LYS A 137 -21.70 -8.28 18.97
C LYS A 137 -22.75 -9.24 19.55
N ASP A 138 -22.58 -10.54 19.35
CA ASP A 138 -23.54 -11.55 19.74
C ASP A 138 -23.19 -12.16 21.12
N ARG A 139 -23.97 -11.80 22.14
CA ARG A 139 -23.77 -12.32 23.51
C ARG A 139 -23.82 -13.85 23.61
N SER A 140 -24.58 -14.51 22.75
CA SER A 140 -24.67 -15.97 22.75
C SER A 140 -23.35 -16.64 22.32
N LYS A 141 -22.48 -15.91 21.65
CA LYS A 141 -21.17 -16.40 21.19
C LYS A 141 -19.99 -16.11 22.13
N ARG A 142 -20.28 -15.60 23.34
CA ARG A 142 -19.22 -15.21 24.31
C ARG A 142 -18.32 -16.38 24.74
N THR A 143 -18.90 -17.58 24.92
CA THR A 143 -18.10 -18.77 25.23
C THR A 143 -17.18 -19.12 24.12
N GLN A 144 -17.65 -19.16 22.88
CA GLN A 144 -16.84 -19.42 21.68
C GLN A 144 -15.77 -18.33 21.48
N LEU A 145 -16.09 -17.05 21.74
CA LEU A 145 -15.13 -15.96 21.69
C LEU A 145 -13.95 -16.20 22.66
N LYS A 146 -14.25 -16.64 23.91
CA LYS A 146 -13.21 -16.98 24.89
C LYS A 146 -12.30 -18.10 24.39
N GLU A 147 -12.88 -19.16 23.83
CA GLU A 147 -12.12 -20.28 23.24
C GLU A 147 -11.23 -19.82 22.09
N LEU A 148 -11.74 -18.95 21.20
CA LEU A 148 -10.94 -18.38 20.10
C LEU A 148 -9.79 -17.51 20.57
N LEU A 149 -9.89 -16.91 21.75
CA LEU A 149 -8.84 -16.06 22.35
C LEU A 149 -7.84 -16.86 23.20
N GLU A 150 -8.10 -18.16 23.42
CA GLU A 150 -7.23 -19.00 24.23
C GLU A 150 -5.77 -18.95 23.74
N GLY A 151 -4.86 -18.85 24.71
CA GLY A 151 -3.40 -18.74 24.46
C GLY A 151 -2.93 -17.33 24.11
N LEU A 152 -3.82 -16.33 23.95
CA LEU A 152 -3.41 -14.94 23.89
C LEU A 152 -3.23 -14.38 25.31
N ARG A 153 -2.22 -13.54 25.47
CA ARG A 153 -1.94 -12.85 26.75
C ARG A 153 -2.35 -11.37 26.62
N TYR A 154 -3.02 -10.85 27.63
CA TYR A 154 -3.32 -9.43 27.73
C TYR A 154 -2.05 -8.64 28.18
N PRO A 155 -1.90 -7.37 27.75
CA PRO A 155 -2.83 -6.64 26.88
C PRO A 155 -2.81 -7.15 25.43
N VAL A 156 -3.98 -7.11 24.79
CA VAL A 156 -4.13 -7.46 23.38
C VAL A 156 -4.44 -6.21 22.54
N VAL A 157 -4.01 -6.23 21.28
CA VAL A 157 -4.29 -5.16 20.33
C VAL A 157 -5.27 -5.66 19.28
N SER A 158 -6.47 -5.09 19.25
CA SER A 158 -7.44 -5.33 18.18
C SER A 158 -7.26 -4.33 17.04
N LYS A 159 -7.35 -4.82 15.81
CA LYS A 159 -7.20 -4.01 14.58
C LYS A 159 -8.18 -4.48 13.52
N PRO A 160 -8.95 -3.59 12.88
CA PRO A 160 -9.72 -3.96 11.69
C PRO A 160 -8.78 -4.43 10.58
N LEU A 161 -9.25 -5.36 9.76
CA LEU A 161 -8.47 -5.87 8.62
C LEU A 161 -8.47 -4.88 7.45
N ASP A 162 -9.53 -4.10 7.32
CA ASP A 162 -9.88 -3.27 6.17
C ASP A 162 -9.72 -1.76 6.37
N LYS A 163 -9.28 -1.31 7.57
CA LYS A 163 -9.06 0.12 7.85
C LYS A 163 -7.59 0.50 7.77
N TYR A 164 -7.34 1.73 7.33
CA TYR A 164 -6.02 2.35 7.18
C TYR A 164 -5.80 3.48 8.17
N GLY A 165 -4.55 3.90 8.31
CA GLY A 165 -4.19 5.07 9.10
C GLY A 165 -4.47 4.91 10.59
N SER A 166 -4.23 3.73 11.14
CA SER A 166 -4.40 3.41 12.57
C SER A 166 -5.82 3.59 13.11
N ARG A 167 -6.82 3.66 12.24
CA ARG A 167 -8.23 3.79 12.66
C ARG A 167 -8.77 2.47 13.19
N GLY A 168 -9.48 2.53 14.32
CA GLY A 168 -10.10 1.37 14.95
C GLY A 168 -9.08 0.43 15.61
N ILE A 169 -7.92 0.94 16.04
CA ILE A 169 -6.96 0.19 16.85
C ILE A 169 -7.28 0.44 18.32
N TYR A 170 -7.46 -0.64 19.09
CA TYR A 170 -7.69 -0.58 20.51
C TYR A 170 -6.72 -1.51 21.23
N ILE A 171 -6.20 -1.07 22.37
CA ILE A 171 -5.45 -1.87 23.34
C ILE A 171 -6.42 -2.23 24.43
N SER A 172 -6.47 -3.49 24.82
CA SER A 172 -7.39 -4.02 25.80
C SER A 172 -6.65 -4.85 26.84
N GLU A 173 -6.86 -4.53 28.11
CA GLU A 173 -6.22 -5.20 29.25
C GLU A 173 -6.97 -6.48 29.66
N ASP A 174 -8.22 -6.61 29.22
CA ASP A 174 -9.07 -7.77 29.49
C ASP A 174 -10.10 -8.01 28.38
N LEU A 175 -10.93 -9.05 28.57
CA LEU A 175 -11.96 -9.43 27.60
C LEU A 175 -13.09 -8.40 27.49
N GLU A 176 -13.44 -7.73 28.58
CA GLU A 176 -14.54 -6.75 28.59
C GLU A 176 -14.15 -5.51 27.80
N GLU A 177 -12.93 -5.01 28.03
CA GLU A 177 -12.38 -3.90 27.23
C GLU A 177 -12.25 -4.27 25.76
N LEU A 178 -11.82 -5.50 25.44
CA LEU A 178 -11.72 -5.99 24.08
C LEU A 178 -13.07 -5.98 23.36
N ILE A 179 -14.13 -6.43 24.03
CA ILE A 179 -15.48 -6.43 23.49
C ILE A 179 -15.96 -5.01 23.24
N ASN A 180 -15.84 -4.13 24.25
CA ASN A 180 -16.25 -2.73 24.16
C ASN A 180 -15.46 -1.96 23.07
N GLY A 181 -14.19 -2.27 22.88
CA GLY A 181 -13.36 -1.70 21.83
C GLY A 181 -13.77 -2.15 20.41
N ALA A 182 -14.14 -3.41 20.26
CA ALA A 182 -14.55 -3.97 18.97
C ALA A 182 -15.96 -3.51 18.51
N GLU A 183 -16.80 -2.99 19.43
CA GLU A 183 -18.14 -2.49 19.12
C GLU A 183 -18.13 -1.02 18.61
N LYS A 184 -17.00 -0.31 18.73
CA LYS A 184 -16.79 1.07 18.26
C LYS A 184 -16.25 1.12 16.83
#